data_59789b21a942780cc64d8ca7ac2ab5e7
#
_entry.id   59789b21a942780cc64d8ca7ac2ab5e7
#
_cell.length_a   1.000
_cell.length_b   1.000
_cell.length_c   1.000
_cell.angle_alpha   90.00
_cell.angle_beta   90.00
_cell.angle_gamma   90.00
#
_symmetry.space_group_name_H-M   'P 1'
#
loop_
_entity.id
_entity.type
_entity.pdbx_description
1 polymer ?
#
loop_
_entity_poly.entity_id
_entity_poly.type
_entity_poly.pdbx_seq_one_letter_code
_entity_poly.pdbx_strand_id
1 'polypeptide(L)'
;AYRSVSYAEKTLLAGFTTVRDLGGPVNTSLKKSINKGWVVGPRIFSAGKALASTGGHADPTNGMSFELAGDPGPKQGVVNGVADSRKAVRQQYKNGADLIKITATGGVLSVAKNGENPQFSEDEILEIVKTASDYNMHVAAHAHGAEGMKRAIRAGVKSIEHGTLMDDETIELMKKFGTFYVPTISAGEFVAEKAKIDGYYPDVVQPKAAKIGPQLKNTFKKAYNAGVKIAFGTDAGVSYHGENAKEFRYMIDAGMSPMEAIFSATKTASILLGEEKN
;
A
#
# COMPACT_ATOMS: atom_id res chain seq x y z
N ALA A 1 -13.71 11.54 -8.43
CA ALA A 1 -13.16 11.61 -9.78
C ALA A 1 -12.50 12.97 -10.06
N TYR A 2 -13.20 14.11 -9.98
CA TYR A 2 -12.60 15.42 -10.37
C TYR A 2 -11.40 15.84 -9.53
N ARG A 3 -11.39 15.59 -8.23
CA ARG A 3 -10.23 15.88 -7.37
C ARG A 3 -8.97 15.10 -7.76
N SER A 4 -9.12 13.89 -8.33
CA SER A 4 -7.98 13.08 -8.74
C SER A 4 -7.15 13.72 -9.85
N VAL A 5 -7.76 14.55 -10.70
CA VAL A 5 -7.06 15.33 -11.74
C VAL A 5 -6.05 16.30 -11.10
N SER A 6 -6.50 17.11 -10.13
CA SER A 6 -5.61 18.02 -9.40
C SER A 6 -4.53 17.28 -8.59
N TYR A 7 -4.84 16.11 -8.06
CA TYR A 7 -3.86 15.28 -7.34
C TYR A 7 -2.77 14.74 -8.27
N ALA A 8 -3.15 14.29 -9.46
CA ALA A 8 -2.19 13.83 -10.47
C ALA A 8 -1.25 14.94 -10.91
N GLU A 9 -1.79 16.13 -11.22
CA GLU A 9 -1.00 17.31 -11.59
C GLU A 9 -0.02 17.70 -10.48
N LYS A 10 -0.48 17.83 -9.22
CA LYS A 10 0.38 18.16 -8.07
C LYS A 10 1.50 17.14 -7.88
N THR A 11 1.21 15.86 -8.06
CA THR A 11 2.20 14.78 -7.93
C THR A 11 3.26 14.89 -9.03
N LEU A 12 2.84 15.13 -10.28
CA LEU A 12 3.77 15.35 -11.40
C LEU A 12 4.64 16.59 -11.19
N LEU A 13 4.04 17.71 -10.79
CA LEU A 13 4.77 18.98 -10.55
C LEU A 13 5.72 18.88 -9.34
N ALA A 14 5.49 17.96 -8.41
CA ALA A 14 6.43 17.61 -7.35
C ALA A 14 7.63 16.76 -7.82
N GLY A 15 7.72 16.45 -9.13
CA GLY A 15 8.83 15.72 -9.74
C GLY A 15 8.61 14.21 -9.89
N PHE A 16 7.45 13.69 -9.54
CA PHE A 16 7.13 12.26 -9.63
C PHE A 16 6.47 11.94 -10.98
N THR A 17 7.27 11.57 -11.96
CA THR A 17 6.83 11.31 -13.35
C THR A 17 6.19 9.95 -13.56
N THR A 18 6.43 9.00 -12.67
CA THR A 18 5.81 7.67 -12.65
C THR A 18 5.44 7.30 -11.23
N VAL A 19 4.24 6.74 -11.05
CA VAL A 19 3.74 6.31 -9.73
C VAL A 19 3.06 4.95 -9.81
N ARG A 20 3.15 4.21 -8.71
CA ARG A 20 2.35 3.03 -8.43
C ARG A 20 1.20 3.43 -7.51
N ASP A 21 -0.02 3.34 -8.00
CA ASP A 21 -1.23 3.67 -7.25
C ASP A 21 -1.89 2.38 -6.75
N LEU A 22 -1.93 2.21 -5.43
CA LEU A 22 -2.30 0.96 -4.77
C LEU A 22 -3.77 0.86 -4.37
N GLY A 23 -4.61 1.74 -4.87
CA GLY A 23 -6.05 1.54 -4.69
C GLY A 23 -6.90 2.77 -4.90
N GLY A 24 -8.07 2.53 -5.43
CA GLY A 24 -9.08 3.56 -5.60
C GLY A 24 -10.02 3.29 -6.79
N PRO A 25 -11.26 3.76 -6.71
CA PRO A 25 -12.26 3.46 -7.73
C PRO A 25 -12.06 4.21 -9.05
N VAL A 26 -11.21 5.25 -9.06
CA VAL A 26 -11.01 6.14 -10.23
C VAL A 26 -9.66 5.96 -10.91
N ASN A 27 -8.72 5.25 -10.30
CA ASN A 27 -7.31 5.18 -10.72
C ASN A 27 -7.12 4.66 -12.14
N THR A 28 -7.82 3.59 -12.51
CA THR A 28 -7.76 3.03 -13.86
C THR A 28 -8.29 4.01 -14.91
N SER A 29 -9.35 4.76 -14.59
CA SER A 29 -9.90 5.79 -15.49
C SER A 29 -8.98 7.00 -15.59
N LEU A 30 -8.37 7.42 -14.47
CA LEU A 30 -7.37 8.49 -14.45
C LEU A 30 -6.16 8.14 -15.30
N LYS A 31 -5.59 6.93 -15.11
CA LYS A 31 -4.51 6.37 -15.95
C LYS A 31 -4.84 6.45 -17.44
N LYS A 32 -6.04 5.97 -17.83
CA LYS A 32 -6.48 6.02 -19.24
C LYS A 32 -6.57 7.45 -19.76
N SER A 33 -7.05 8.39 -18.95
CA SER A 33 -7.18 9.80 -19.32
C SER A 33 -5.82 10.48 -19.49
N ILE A 34 -4.86 10.19 -18.62
CA ILE A 34 -3.48 10.68 -18.72
C ILE A 34 -2.81 10.11 -19.97
N ASN A 35 -2.92 8.79 -20.22
CA ASN A 35 -2.33 8.14 -21.40
C ASN A 35 -2.91 8.66 -22.73
N LYS A 36 -4.13 9.19 -22.72
CA LYS A 36 -4.76 9.84 -23.89
C LYS A 36 -4.44 11.34 -24.01
N GLY A 37 -3.67 11.90 -23.07
CA GLY A 37 -3.35 13.32 -23.05
C GLY A 37 -4.53 14.23 -22.64
N TRP A 38 -5.62 13.68 -22.12
CA TRP A 38 -6.78 14.47 -21.69
C TRP A 38 -6.57 15.15 -20.33
N VAL A 39 -5.69 14.57 -19.51
CA VAL A 39 -5.36 15.01 -18.16
C VAL A 39 -3.85 15.02 -18.00
N VAL A 40 -3.33 16.07 -17.36
CA VAL A 40 -1.92 16.17 -16.98
C VAL A 40 -1.68 15.35 -15.71
N GLY A 41 -0.65 14.53 -15.71
CA GLY A 41 -0.29 13.71 -14.56
C GLY A 41 0.85 12.73 -14.84
N PRO A 42 1.33 12.00 -13.84
CA PRO A 42 2.40 11.01 -13.98
C PRO A 42 1.90 9.76 -14.73
N ARG A 43 2.81 8.95 -15.24
CA ARG A 43 2.50 7.58 -15.66
C ARG A 43 2.04 6.78 -14.45
N ILE A 44 0.88 6.12 -14.54
CA ILE A 44 0.27 5.41 -13.42
C ILE A 44 0.27 3.90 -13.65
N PHE A 45 0.84 3.13 -12.70
CA PHE A 45 0.61 1.70 -12.53
C PHE A 45 -0.48 1.53 -11.47
N SER A 46 -1.66 1.09 -11.89
CA SER A 46 -2.86 1.06 -11.05
C SER A 46 -3.19 -0.35 -10.57
N ALA A 47 -3.43 -0.51 -9.26
CA ALA A 47 -3.96 -1.74 -8.70
C ALA A 47 -5.50 -1.86 -8.85
N GLY A 48 -6.18 -0.81 -9.25
CA GLY A 48 -7.64 -0.79 -9.20
C GLY A 48 -8.15 -0.87 -7.76
N LYS A 49 -9.13 -1.72 -7.48
CA LYS A 49 -9.63 -1.94 -6.11
C LYS A 49 -8.68 -2.84 -5.32
N ALA A 50 -8.35 -2.46 -4.10
CA ALA A 50 -7.68 -3.36 -3.17
C ALA A 50 -8.58 -4.55 -2.82
N LEU A 51 -7.97 -5.70 -2.55
CA LEU A 51 -8.67 -6.90 -2.09
C LEU A 51 -8.58 -6.98 -0.57
N ALA A 52 -9.71 -7.27 0.06
CA ALA A 52 -9.85 -7.44 1.51
C ALA A 52 -10.76 -8.64 1.81
N SER A 53 -10.63 -9.23 2.99
CA SER A 53 -11.63 -10.13 3.54
C SER A 53 -12.88 -9.35 3.97
N THR A 54 -14.01 -10.02 4.17
CA THR A 54 -15.21 -9.39 4.78
C THR A 54 -14.85 -8.75 6.11
N GLY A 55 -15.19 -7.47 6.29
CA GLY A 55 -14.83 -6.65 7.46
C GLY A 55 -13.35 -6.31 7.53
N GLY A 56 -12.54 -6.66 6.53
CA GLY A 56 -11.13 -6.31 6.42
C GLY A 56 -10.89 -4.82 6.15
N HIS A 57 -9.65 -4.37 6.25
CA HIS A 57 -9.29 -2.95 6.18
C HIS A 57 -9.78 -2.23 4.92
N ALA A 58 -9.75 -2.89 3.76
CA ALA A 58 -10.22 -2.31 2.50
C ALA A 58 -11.62 -2.78 2.07
N ASP A 59 -12.39 -3.39 2.96
CA ASP A 59 -13.78 -3.71 2.68
C ASP A 59 -14.58 -2.42 2.46
N PRO A 60 -15.14 -2.18 1.27
CA PRO A 60 -15.81 -0.93 0.94
C PRO A 60 -17.11 -0.70 1.70
N THR A 61 -17.61 -1.71 2.41
CA THR A 61 -18.85 -1.65 3.19
C THR A 61 -18.65 -1.38 4.68
N ASN A 62 -17.38 -1.26 5.12
CA ASN A 62 -17.09 -0.92 6.51
C ASN A 62 -17.76 0.39 6.92
N GLY A 63 -18.51 0.35 8.02
CA GLY A 63 -19.25 1.50 8.55
C GLY A 63 -20.60 1.75 7.88
N MET A 64 -21.04 0.93 6.92
CA MET A 64 -22.39 0.98 6.38
C MET A 64 -23.37 0.22 7.30
N SER A 65 -24.65 0.61 7.29
CA SER A 65 -25.70 -0.20 7.92
C SER A 65 -25.84 -1.54 7.19
N PHE A 66 -26.28 -2.57 7.91
CA PHE A 66 -26.41 -3.92 7.35
C PHE A 66 -27.29 -3.96 6.10
N GLU A 67 -28.37 -3.19 6.09
CA GLU A 67 -29.33 -3.14 4.97
C GLU A 67 -28.71 -2.51 3.70
N LEU A 68 -27.73 -1.61 3.86
CA LEU A 68 -27.05 -0.93 2.75
C LEU A 68 -25.80 -1.65 2.30
N ALA A 69 -25.14 -2.39 3.20
CA ALA A 69 -23.89 -3.10 2.90
C ALA A 69 -24.10 -4.21 1.88
N GLY A 70 -25.24 -4.91 1.95
CA GLY A 70 -25.47 -6.11 1.15
C GLY A 70 -24.46 -7.21 1.43
N ASP A 71 -24.17 -8.04 0.43
CA ASP A 71 -23.17 -9.09 0.46
C ASP A 71 -22.09 -8.82 -0.62
N PRO A 72 -21.09 -7.97 -0.35
CA PRO A 72 -20.04 -7.65 -1.30
C PRO A 72 -19.13 -8.86 -1.54
N GLY A 73 -18.74 -9.06 -2.80
CA GLY A 73 -17.90 -10.19 -3.20
C GLY A 73 -16.70 -9.77 -4.07
N PRO A 74 -16.10 -10.69 -4.81
CA PRO A 74 -14.89 -10.46 -5.63
C PRO A 74 -14.98 -9.28 -6.58
N LYS A 75 -16.17 -8.95 -7.09
CA LYS A 75 -16.40 -7.79 -7.96
C LYS A 75 -16.18 -6.46 -7.23
N GLN A 76 -16.49 -6.43 -5.95
CA GLN A 76 -16.30 -5.26 -5.07
C GLN A 76 -14.91 -5.25 -4.42
N GLY A 77 -14.13 -6.32 -4.55
CA GLY A 77 -12.82 -6.49 -3.91
C GLY A 77 -12.88 -7.21 -2.56
N VAL A 78 -14.05 -7.79 -2.21
CA VAL A 78 -14.19 -8.59 -0.98
C VAL A 78 -14.06 -10.07 -1.33
N VAL A 79 -13.17 -10.77 -0.64
CA VAL A 79 -12.82 -12.16 -0.95
C VAL A 79 -12.75 -13.00 0.33
N ASN A 80 -13.34 -14.19 0.26
CA ASN A 80 -13.31 -15.16 1.33
C ASN A 80 -13.01 -16.52 0.73
N GLY A 81 -11.83 -17.05 1.03
CA GLY A 81 -11.35 -18.31 0.52
C GLY A 81 -10.69 -18.21 -0.87
N VAL A 82 -10.09 -19.33 -1.27
CA VAL A 82 -9.27 -19.50 -2.47
C VAL A 82 -10.03 -19.20 -3.78
N ALA A 83 -11.29 -19.64 -3.87
CA ALA A 83 -12.09 -19.44 -5.08
C ALA A 83 -12.40 -17.96 -5.34
N ASP A 84 -12.75 -17.20 -4.30
CA ASP A 84 -13.01 -15.77 -4.41
C ASP A 84 -11.72 -15.01 -4.70
N SER A 85 -10.59 -15.39 -4.08
CA SER A 85 -9.27 -14.85 -4.31
C SER A 85 -8.91 -14.90 -5.81
N ARG A 86 -9.05 -16.07 -6.42
CA ARG A 86 -8.83 -16.26 -7.86
C ARG A 86 -9.77 -15.41 -8.71
N LYS A 87 -11.04 -15.40 -8.37
CA LYS A 87 -12.06 -14.63 -9.09
C LYS A 87 -11.80 -13.13 -9.03
N ALA A 88 -11.39 -12.62 -7.87
CA ALA A 88 -11.09 -11.21 -7.67
C ALA A 88 -9.88 -10.74 -8.48
N VAL A 89 -8.78 -11.50 -8.51
CA VAL A 89 -7.62 -11.19 -9.34
C VAL A 89 -8.01 -11.08 -10.81
N ARG A 90 -8.76 -12.05 -11.33
CA ARG A 90 -9.27 -12.03 -12.71
C ARG A 90 -10.19 -10.85 -12.98
N GLN A 91 -10.97 -10.43 -11.99
CA GLN A 91 -11.80 -9.24 -12.09
C GLN A 91 -10.95 -7.96 -12.16
N GLN A 92 -9.89 -7.82 -11.35
CA GLN A 92 -8.99 -6.66 -11.42
C GLN A 92 -8.25 -6.62 -12.76
N TYR A 93 -7.76 -7.74 -13.26
CA TYR A 93 -7.19 -7.85 -14.61
C TYR A 93 -8.18 -7.36 -15.68
N LYS A 94 -9.41 -7.88 -15.68
CA LYS A 94 -10.48 -7.43 -16.59
C LYS A 94 -10.74 -5.92 -16.51
N ASN A 95 -10.61 -5.33 -15.32
CA ASN A 95 -10.80 -3.91 -15.09
C ASN A 95 -9.61 -3.04 -15.56
N GLY A 96 -8.49 -3.67 -15.96
CA GLY A 96 -7.29 -3.01 -16.46
C GLY A 96 -6.29 -2.62 -15.37
N ALA A 97 -6.26 -3.36 -14.25
CA ALA A 97 -5.21 -3.23 -13.25
C ALA A 97 -3.87 -3.75 -13.79
N ASP A 98 -2.76 -3.13 -13.36
CA ASP A 98 -1.38 -3.52 -13.69
C ASP A 98 -0.77 -4.43 -12.62
N LEU A 99 -1.33 -4.42 -11.42
CA LEU A 99 -0.90 -5.18 -10.26
C LEU A 99 -2.08 -5.41 -9.32
N ILE A 100 -1.87 -6.25 -8.33
CA ILE A 100 -2.88 -6.52 -7.29
C ILE A 100 -2.45 -5.87 -5.97
N LYS A 101 -3.40 -5.26 -5.26
CA LYS A 101 -3.24 -4.80 -3.88
C LYS A 101 -4.11 -5.64 -2.96
N ILE A 102 -3.53 -6.08 -1.84
CA ILE A 102 -4.26 -6.70 -0.72
C ILE A 102 -4.07 -5.91 0.57
N THR A 103 -4.98 -6.08 1.51
CA THR A 103 -4.82 -5.63 2.90
C THR A 103 -4.63 -6.85 3.81
N ALA A 104 -3.35 -7.22 4.03
CA ALA A 104 -3.00 -8.44 4.78
C ALA A 104 -3.26 -8.31 6.29
N THR A 105 -3.37 -7.10 6.81
CA THR A 105 -3.74 -6.80 8.21
C THR A 105 -4.80 -5.72 8.28
N GLY A 106 -5.32 -5.47 9.48
CA GLY A 106 -6.06 -4.25 9.80
C GLY A 106 -5.22 -2.99 9.55
N GLY A 107 -5.84 -1.81 9.66
CA GLY A 107 -5.20 -0.51 9.43
C GLY A 107 -5.27 0.40 10.66
N VAL A 108 -4.33 1.35 10.75
CA VAL A 108 -4.28 2.34 11.84
C VAL A 108 -5.55 3.20 11.86
N LEU A 109 -5.98 3.66 10.69
CA LEU A 109 -7.16 4.52 10.53
C LEU A 109 -8.50 3.76 10.49
N SER A 110 -8.48 2.43 10.52
CA SER A 110 -9.71 1.64 10.63
C SER A 110 -10.38 1.82 11.99
N VAL A 111 -11.72 1.90 12.00
CA VAL A 111 -12.54 1.95 13.22
C VAL A 111 -12.58 0.58 13.94
N ALA A 112 -11.61 -0.29 13.70
CA ALA A 112 -11.42 -1.57 14.37
C ALA A 112 -10.52 -1.40 15.60
N LYS A 113 -10.76 -2.19 16.66
CA LYS A 113 -9.98 -2.14 17.89
C LYS A 113 -8.50 -2.48 17.68
N ASN A 114 -8.20 -3.36 16.72
CA ASN A 114 -6.84 -3.81 16.42
C ASN A 114 -6.54 -3.65 14.93
N GLY A 115 -5.45 -2.95 14.60
CA GLY A 115 -4.93 -2.78 13.24
C GLY A 115 -3.82 -3.77 12.85
N GLU A 116 -3.45 -4.70 13.73
CA GLU A 116 -2.26 -5.54 13.59
C GLU A 116 -2.58 -6.96 13.15
N ASN A 117 -3.80 -7.44 13.44
CA ASN A 117 -4.17 -8.83 13.19
C ASN A 117 -4.21 -9.13 11.68
N PRO A 118 -3.76 -10.35 11.28
CA PRO A 118 -3.88 -10.80 9.91
C PRO A 118 -5.35 -10.91 9.50
N GLN A 119 -5.63 -10.54 8.26
CA GLN A 119 -6.98 -10.54 7.67
C GLN A 119 -7.13 -11.51 6.50
N PHE A 120 -6.06 -12.20 6.16
CA PHE A 120 -6.03 -13.27 5.18
C PHE A 120 -5.33 -14.50 5.76
N SER A 121 -5.76 -15.68 5.36
CA SER A 121 -4.99 -16.89 5.51
C SER A 121 -3.87 -16.96 4.47
N GLU A 122 -2.86 -17.79 4.70
CA GLU A 122 -1.70 -17.88 3.79
C GLU A 122 -2.08 -18.49 2.43
N ASP A 123 -3.01 -19.44 2.41
CA ASP A 123 -3.52 -20.08 1.19
C ASP A 123 -4.33 -19.12 0.30
N GLU A 124 -5.09 -18.20 0.89
CA GLU A 124 -5.77 -17.12 0.14
C GLU A 124 -4.77 -16.20 -0.55
N ILE A 125 -3.74 -15.74 0.19
CA ILE A 125 -2.69 -14.87 -0.38
C ILE A 125 -1.90 -15.63 -1.45
N LEU A 126 -1.57 -16.90 -1.21
CA LEU A 126 -0.86 -17.74 -2.19
C LEU A 126 -1.66 -17.87 -3.50
N GLU A 127 -2.96 -18.05 -3.41
CA GLU A 127 -3.83 -18.13 -4.60
C GLU A 127 -3.88 -16.78 -5.34
N ILE A 128 -3.94 -15.66 -4.59
CA ILE A 128 -3.88 -14.32 -5.19
C ILE A 128 -2.57 -14.15 -5.97
N VAL A 129 -1.43 -14.51 -5.35
CA VAL A 129 -0.09 -14.39 -5.97
C VAL A 129 0.03 -15.28 -7.21
N LYS A 130 -0.38 -16.54 -7.12
CA LYS A 130 -0.36 -17.48 -8.25
C LYS A 130 -1.21 -16.97 -9.42
N THR A 131 -2.45 -16.58 -9.14
CA THR A 131 -3.35 -16.09 -10.19
C THR A 131 -2.85 -14.75 -10.77
N ALA A 132 -2.28 -13.86 -9.98
CA ALA A 132 -1.69 -12.61 -10.48
C ALA A 132 -0.51 -12.90 -11.42
N SER A 133 0.34 -13.87 -11.08
CA SER A 133 1.47 -14.30 -11.90
C SER A 133 1.06 -14.80 -13.28
N ASP A 134 -0.09 -15.49 -13.41
CA ASP A 134 -0.64 -15.92 -14.70
C ASP A 134 -0.89 -14.74 -15.67
N TYR A 135 -1.06 -13.54 -15.14
CA TYR A 135 -1.28 -12.28 -15.88
C TYR A 135 -0.08 -11.35 -15.85
N ASN A 136 1.11 -11.83 -15.47
CA ASN A 136 2.33 -11.02 -15.30
C ASN A 136 2.15 -9.85 -14.31
N MET A 137 1.24 -9.98 -13.35
CA MET A 137 1.00 -9.00 -12.30
C MET A 137 1.70 -9.44 -11.00
N HIS A 138 2.22 -8.47 -10.26
CA HIS A 138 2.72 -8.70 -8.90
C HIS A 138 1.69 -8.27 -7.85
N VAL A 139 1.91 -8.69 -6.61
CA VAL A 139 1.03 -8.38 -5.47
C VAL A 139 1.75 -7.46 -4.49
N ALA A 140 1.10 -6.37 -4.09
CA ALA A 140 1.52 -5.47 -3.03
C ALA A 140 0.61 -5.66 -1.81
N ALA A 141 1.17 -5.73 -0.60
CA ALA A 141 0.42 -5.99 0.62
C ALA A 141 0.56 -4.85 1.64
N HIS A 142 -0.55 -4.18 1.96
CA HIS A 142 -0.63 -3.40 3.19
C HIS A 142 -0.50 -4.34 4.39
N ALA A 143 0.40 -4.04 5.32
CA ALA A 143 0.51 -4.78 6.56
C ALA A 143 1.17 -3.94 7.67
N HIS A 144 0.57 -3.94 8.86
CA HIS A 144 1.15 -3.34 10.05
C HIS A 144 1.70 -4.39 11.02
N GLY A 145 0.99 -5.49 11.26
CA GLY A 145 1.39 -6.54 12.19
C GLY A 145 2.30 -7.60 11.57
N ALA A 146 3.25 -8.11 12.34
CA ALA A 146 4.27 -9.04 11.90
C ALA A 146 3.70 -10.35 11.32
N GLU A 147 2.67 -10.94 11.93
CA GLU A 147 2.09 -12.19 11.46
C GLU A 147 1.46 -12.07 10.06
N GLY A 148 0.73 -10.98 9.80
CA GLY A 148 0.18 -10.72 8.46
C GLY A 148 1.27 -10.49 7.42
N MET A 149 2.36 -9.79 7.79
CA MET A 149 3.54 -9.63 6.93
C MET A 149 4.17 -10.98 6.59
N LYS A 150 4.39 -11.84 7.59
CA LYS A 150 5.01 -13.15 7.40
C LYS A 150 4.22 -14.04 6.46
N ARG A 151 2.89 -14.11 6.62
CA ARG A 151 1.99 -14.82 5.69
C ARG A 151 2.12 -14.26 4.27
N ALA A 152 2.05 -12.95 4.12
CA ALA A 152 2.16 -12.30 2.82
C ALA A 152 3.51 -12.58 2.14
N ILE A 153 4.62 -12.49 2.88
CA ILE A 153 5.98 -12.74 2.37
C ILE A 153 6.14 -14.21 1.96
N ARG A 154 5.71 -15.17 2.79
CA ARG A 154 5.79 -16.60 2.47
C ARG A 154 4.96 -16.96 1.24
N ALA A 155 3.81 -16.31 1.07
CA ALA A 155 2.96 -16.48 -0.10
C ALA A 155 3.53 -15.82 -1.38
N GLY A 156 4.60 -15.02 -1.27
CA GLY A 156 5.32 -14.47 -2.42
C GLY A 156 4.88 -13.09 -2.87
N VAL A 157 4.34 -12.25 -1.99
CA VAL A 157 4.05 -10.84 -2.35
C VAL A 157 5.34 -10.11 -2.72
N LYS A 158 5.26 -9.20 -3.68
CA LYS A 158 6.41 -8.43 -4.18
C LYS A 158 6.84 -7.34 -3.21
N SER A 159 5.89 -6.70 -2.50
CA SER A 159 6.18 -5.64 -1.54
C SER A 159 5.26 -5.66 -0.33
N ILE A 160 5.81 -5.19 0.80
CA ILE A 160 5.07 -4.84 2.01
C ILE A 160 5.05 -3.32 2.11
N GLU A 161 3.86 -2.77 2.21
CA GLU A 161 3.60 -1.35 2.42
C GLU A 161 3.43 -1.09 3.93
N HIS A 162 3.98 0.01 4.43
CA HIS A 162 4.02 0.44 5.84
C HIS A 162 4.94 -0.41 6.73
N GLY A 163 4.68 -1.69 6.91
CA GLY A 163 5.53 -2.62 7.66
C GLY A 163 5.77 -2.24 9.13
N THR A 164 4.83 -1.54 9.77
CA THR A 164 5.00 -0.79 11.01
C THR A 164 5.61 -1.58 12.16
N LEU A 165 5.13 -2.80 12.40
CA LEU A 165 5.54 -3.66 13.52
C LEU A 165 6.37 -4.85 13.02
N MET A 166 7.24 -4.61 12.05
CA MET A 166 8.15 -5.62 11.52
C MET A 166 9.12 -6.08 12.62
N ASP A 167 9.12 -7.38 12.91
CA ASP A 167 10.06 -8.02 13.82
C ASP A 167 11.28 -8.59 13.08
N ASP A 168 12.25 -9.12 13.83
CA ASP A 168 13.50 -9.65 13.25
C ASP A 168 13.24 -10.82 12.29
N GLU A 169 12.30 -11.70 12.60
CA GLU A 169 11.93 -12.80 11.72
C GLU A 169 11.34 -12.29 10.40
N THR A 170 10.48 -11.28 10.46
CA THR A 170 9.92 -10.64 9.26
C THR A 170 11.02 -10.03 8.39
N ILE A 171 12.00 -9.36 9.00
CA ILE A 171 13.17 -8.79 8.30
C ILE A 171 13.95 -9.89 7.56
N GLU A 172 14.25 -11.00 8.24
CA GLU A 172 14.98 -12.12 7.62
C GLU A 172 14.15 -12.78 6.49
N LEU A 173 12.83 -12.90 6.66
CA LEU A 173 11.97 -13.37 5.59
C LEU A 173 11.98 -12.43 4.37
N MET A 174 11.90 -11.12 4.57
CA MET A 174 11.98 -10.14 3.48
C MET A 174 13.29 -10.27 2.69
N LYS A 175 14.41 -10.41 3.37
CA LYS A 175 15.71 -10.64 2.74
C LYS A 175 15.75 -11.95 1.97
N LYS A 176 15.28 -13.04 2.59
CA LYS A 176 15.25 -14.39 2.00
C LYS A 176 14.41 -14.46 0.73
N PHE A 177 13.23 -13.85 0.74
CA PHE A 177 12.31 -13.86 -0.40
C PHE A 177 12.52 -12.69 -1.38
N GLY A 178 13.39 -11.74 -1.03
CA GLY A 178 13.64 -10.55 -1.85
C GLY A 178 12.46 -9.60 -1.94
N THR A 179 11.57 -9.63 -0.94
CA THR A 179 10.39 -8.77 -0.85
C THR A 179 10.82 -7.33 -0.57
N PHE A 180 10.24 -6.37 -1.28
CA PHE A 180 10.54 -4.95 -1.09
C PHE A 180 9.78 -4.39 0.11
N TYR A 181 10.41 -3.47 0.81
CA TYR A 181 9.78 -2.66 1.84
C TYR A 181 9.49 -1.26 1.29
N VAL A 182 8.25 -0.81 1.41
CA VAL A 182 7.79 0.54 1.05
C VAL A 182 7.29 1.24 2.32
N PRO A 183 8.12 2.07 2.96
CA PRO A 183 7.91 2.47 4.36
C PRO A 183 6.78 3.47 4.58
N THR A 184 6.53 4.39 3.64
CA THR A 184 5.47 5.41 3.75
C THR A 184 5.53 6.24 5.05
N ILE A 185 6.72 6.66 5.45
CA ILE A 185 6.95 7.40 6.71
C ILE A 185 6.14 8.69 6.72
N SER A 186 6.01 9.35 5.55
CA SER A 186 5.20 10.55 5.38
C SER A 186 3.76 10.39 5.86
N ALA A 187 3.13 9.26 5.55
CA ALA A 187 1.78 8.97 6.01
C ALA A 187 1.73 8.80 7.52
N GLY A 188 2.68 8.06 8.08
CA GLY A 188 2.78 7.86 9.55
C GLY A 188 3.00 9.15 10.32
N GLU A 189 3.89 10.02 9.85
CA GLU A 189 4.16 11.33 10.44
C GLU A 189 2.94 12.25 10.36
N PHE A 190 2.28 12.31 9.21
CA PHE A 190 1.05 13.07 9.03
C PHE A 190 -0.05 12.61 9.99
N VAL A 191 -0.27 11.30 10.08
CA VAL A 191 -1.28 10.71 10.96
C VAL A 191 -0.96 11.01 12.43
N ALA A 192 0.31 10.87 12.86
CA ALA A 192 0.74 11.17 14.21
C ALA A 192 0.62 12.68 14.55
N GLU A 193 0.89 13.56 13.58
CA GLU A 193 0.69 14.99 13.74
C GLU A 193 -0.79 15.35 13.93
N LYS A 194 -1.68 14.79 13.08
CA LYS A 194 -3.12 15.03 13.18
C LYS A 194 -3.73 14.44 14.46
N ALA A 195 -3.16 13.39 15.00
CA ALA A 195 -3.58 12.81 16.27
C ALA A 195 -3.36 13.74 17.48
N LYS A 196 -2.58 14.80 17.35
CA LYS A 196 -2.41 15.84 18.38
C LYS A 196 -3.58 16.83 18.46
N ILE A 197 -4.47 16.80 17.46
CA ILE A 197 -5.63 17.68 17.39
C ILE A 197 -6.83 16.95 18.00
N ASP A 198 -7.39 17.49 19.06
CA ASP A 198 -8.54 16.90 19.74
C ASP A 198 -9.73 16.74 18.78
N GLY A 199 -10.32 15.55 18.78
CA GLY A 199 -11.48 15.23 17.95
C GLY A 199 -11.19 15.10 16.46
N TYR A 200 -9.93 15.16 16.01
CA TYR A 200 -9.59 14.95 14.59
C TYR A 200 -9.85 13.49 14.14
N TYR A 201 -9.51 12.53 14.98
CA TYR A 201 -9.82 11.13 14.78
C TYR A 201 -10.84 10.64 15.81
N PRO A 202 -11.64 9.60 15.49
CA PRO A 202 -12.46 8.92 16.47
C PRO A 202 -11.62 8.37 17.64
N ASP A 203 -12.20 8.26 18.85
CA ASP A 203 -11.51 7.82 20.06
C ASP A 203 -10.77 6.50 19.93
N VAL A 204 -11.32 5.55 19.15
CA VAL A 204 -10.69 4.24 18.89
C VAL A 204 -9.47 4.35 17.98
N VAL A 205 -9.38 5.39 17.15
CA VAL A 205 -8.29 5.62 16.18
C VAL A 205 -7.17 6.48 16.79
N GLN A 206 -7.51 7.51 17.58
CA GLN A 206 -6.60 8.49 18.14
C GLN A 206 -5.33 7.88 18.79
N PRO A 207 -5.42 6.90 19.72
CA PRO A 207 -4.23 6.34 20.36
C PRO A 207 -3.34 5.51 19.42
N LYS A 208 -3.90 4.89 18.39
CA LYS A 208 -3.15 4.18 17.33
C LYS A 208 -2.41 5.18 16.45
N ALA A 209 -3.10 6.23 16.03
CA ALA A 209 -2.59 7.29 15.19
C ALA A 209 -1.40 8.02 15.84
N ALA A 210 -1.47 8.30 17.14
CA ALA A 210 -0.41 9.00 17.88
C ALA A 210 0.93 8.24 17.91
N LYS A 211 0.90 6.91 17.81
CA LYS A 211 2.10 6.05 17.94
C LYS A 211 2.75 5.71 16.60
N ILE A 212 2.04 5.89 15.48
CA ILE A 212 2.44 5.32 14.19
C ILE A 212 3.72 5.94 13.60
N GLY A 213 3.89 7.26 13.65
CA GLY A 213 5.03 7.95 13.04
C GLY A 213 6.38 7.51 13.64
N PRO A 214 6.60 7.66 14.97
CA PRO A 214 7.82 7.18 15.60
C PRO A 214 8.08 5.69 15.39
N GLN A 215 7.02 4.85 15.41
CA GLN A 215 7.14 3.41 15.19
C GLN A 215 7.62 3.11 13.76
N LEU A 216 7.06 3.74 12.74
CA LEU A 216 7.49 3.56 11.34
C LEU A 216 8.95 3.94 11.14
N LYS A 217 9.42 5.07 11.71
CA LYS A 217 10.82 5.48 11.62
C LYS A 217 11.77 4.46 12.26
N ASN A 218 11.41 3.95 13.44
CA ASN A 218 12.22 2.96 14.13
C ASN A 218 12.29 1.65 13.33
N THR A 219 11.18 1.18 12.80
CA THR A 219 11.11 -0.02 11.97
C THR A 219 11.89 0.18 10.66
N PHE A 220 11.73 1.34 10.01
CA PHE A 220 12.50 1.68 8.82
C PHE A 220 14.01 1.60 9.06
N LYS A 221 14.50 2.27 10.12
CA LYS A 221 15.91 2.24 10.50
C LYS A 221 16.43 0.81 10.70
N LYS A 222 15.65 -0.02 11.38
CA LYS A 222 15.99 -1.41 11.66
C LYS A 222 16.07 -2.23 10.36
N ALA A 223 15.07 -2.14 9.50
CA ALA A 223 15.00 -2.86 8.23
C ALA A 223 16.11 -2.40 7.26
N TYR A 224 16.36 -1.09 7.16
CA TYR A 224 17.42 -0.52 6.35
C TYR A 224 18.81 -1.03 6.80
N ASN A 225 19.11 -0.96 8.09
CA ASN A 225 20.39 -1.44 8.64
C ASN A 225 20.59 -2.96 8.45
N ALA A 226 19.51 -3.72 8.40
CA ALA A 226 19.54 -5.16 8.13
C ALA A 226 19.68 -5.51 6.64
N GLY A 227 19.66 -4.52 5.73
CA GLY A 227 19.81 -4.70 4.29
C GLY A 227 18.56 -5.16 3.55
N VAL A 228 17.37 -4.86 4.07
CA VAL A 228 16.11 -5.07 3.35
C VAL A 228 16.07 -4.15 2.13
N LYS A 229 15.55 -4.64 0.99
CA LYS A 229 15.38 -3.82 -0.22
C LYS A 229 14.29 -2.77 -0.01
N ILE A 230 14.65 -1.50 -0.03
CA ILE A 230 13.74 -0.37 0.20
C ILE A 230 13.37 0.27 -1.13
N ALA A 231 12.06 0.37 -1.41
CA ALA A 231 11.54 1.19 -2.50
C ALA A 231 10.74 2.36 -1.92
N PHE A 232 10.92 3.53 -2.52
CA PHE A 232 10.27 4.76 -2.12
C PHE A 232 8.74 4.68 -2.27
N GLY A 233 7.99 5.18 -1.29
CA GLY A 233 6.55 5.34 -1.36
C GLY A 233 6.04 6.21 -0.22
N THR A 234 5.00 7.00 -0.46
CA THR A 234 4.53 8.06 0.44
C THR A 234 3.15 7.83 1.01
N ASP A 235 2.35 6.96 0.38
CA ASP A 235 0.91 6.83 0.65
C ASP A 235 0.18 8.19 0.60
N ALA A 236 0.54 9.02 -0.42
CA ALA A 236 -0.14 10.29 -0.64
C ALA A 236 -1.62 10.04 -0.95
N GLY A 237 -2.48 10.79 -0.26
CA GLY A 237 -3.90 10.52 -0.08
C GLY A 237 -4.22 10.46 1.41
N VAL A 238 -3.37 9.84 2.21
CA VAL A 238 -3.30 10.02 3.67
C VAL A 238 -2.66 11.38 3.98
N SER A 239 -1.48 11.67 3.41
CA SER A 239 -0.89 13.01 3.39
C SER A 239 -1.24 13.76 2.10
N TYR A 240 -0.79 14.99 1.96
CA TYR A 240 -1.14 15.82 0.80
C TYR A 240 -0.36 15.44 -0.46
N HIS A 241 -1.04 15.35 -1.60
CA HIS A 241 -0.41 15.28 -2.91
C HIS A 241 0.39 16.55 -3.20
N GLY A 242 1.59 16.41 -3.76
CA GLY A 242 2.55 17.50 -3.96
C GLY A 242 3.61 17.60 -2.86
N GLU A 243 3.39 16.97 -1.70
CA GLU A 243 4.35 16.90 -0.60
C GLU A 243 5.18 15.60 -0.59
N ASN A 244 5.08 14.82 -1.64
CA ASN A 244 5.70 13.49 -1.77
C ASN A 244 7.21 13.50 -1.48
N ALA A 245 7.92 14.57 -1.81
CA ALA A 245 9.36 14.69 -1.57
C ALA A 245 9.75 14.73 -0.08
N LYS A 246 8.81 14.95 0.85
CA LYS A 246 9.07 14.89 2.29
C LYS A 246 9.55 13.50 2.73
N GLU A 247 9.14 12.44 2.02
CA GLU A 247 9.59 11.07 2.32
C GLU A 247 11.11 10.94 2.26
N PHE A 248 11.79 11.58 1.30
CA PHE A 248 13.25 11.59 1.23
C PHE A 248 13.87 12.09 2.54
N ARG A 249 13.34 13.19 3.07
CA ARG A 249 13.81 13.76 4.32
C ARG A 249 13.61 12.81 5.48
N TYR A 250 12.44 12.21 5.60
CA TYR A 250 12.15 11.26 6.67
C TYR A 250 13.03 10.01 6.60
N MET A 251 13.32 9.48 5.41
CA MET A 251 14.23 8.36 5.21
C MET A 251 15.67 8.72 5.61
N ILE A 252 16.13 9.93 5.26
CA ILE A 252 17.47 10.42 5.62
C ILE A 252 17.56 10.66 7.14
N ASP A 253 16.56 11.28 7.74
CA ASP A 253 16.50 11.50 9.19
C ASP A 253 16.48 10.18 9.98
N ALA A 254 15.99 9.10 9.37
CA ALA A 254 16.01 7.76 9.92
C ALA A 254 17.32 6.98 9.65
N GLY A 255 18.28 7.58 8.93
CA GLY A 255 19.65 7.06 8.77
C GLY A 255 20.04 6.58 7.38
N MET A 256 19.14 6.68 6.38
CA MET A 256 19.49 6.36 5.00
C MET A 256 20.35 7.46 4.40
N SER A 257 21.36 7.10 3.56
CA SER A 257 22.13 8.12 2.87
C SER A 257 21.29 8.84 1.79
N PRO A 258 21.57 10.11 1.48
CA PRO A 258 20.83 10.85 0.44
C PRO A 258 20.84 10.15 -0.92
N MET A 259 21.94 9.53 -1.30
CA MET A 259 22.05 8.83 -2.57
C MET A 259 21.19 7.57 -2.61
N GLU A 260 21.16 6.79 -1.52
CA GLU A 260 20.29 5.60 -1.42
C GLU A 260 18.82 5.97 -1.40
N ALA A 261 18.46 7.09 -0.77
CA ALA A 261 17.10 7.61 -0.82
C ALA A 261 16.70 7.95 -2.26
N ILE A 262 17.57 8.57 -3.06
CA ILE A 262 17.33 8.81 -4.49
C ILE A 262 17.21 7.47 -5.25
N PHE A 263 18.10 6.52 -5.01
CA PHE A 263 18.03 5.20 -5.65
C PHE A 263 16.74 4.45 -5.29
N SER A 264 16.23 4.59 -4.07
CA SER A 264 14.97 3.97 -3.67
C SER A 264 13.77 4.47 -4.50
N ALA A 265 13.79 5.74 -4.91
CA ALA A 265 12.73 6.38 -5.70
C ALA A 265 12.91 6.23 -7.22
N THR A 266 14.07 5.81 -7.67
CA THR A 266 14.41 5.68 -9.09
C THR A 266 14.71 4.22 -9.44
N LYS A 267 15.95 3.78 -9.32
CA LYS A 267 16.41 2.44 -9.70
C LYS A 267 15.64 1.34 -8.95
N THR A 268 15.52 1.44 -7.63
CA THR A 268 14.85 0.37 -6.85
C THR A 268 13.35 0.36 -7.12
N ALA A 269 12.73 1.53 -7.26
CA ALA A 269 11.31 1.62 -7.63
C ALA A 269 11.06 1.03 -9.04
N SER A 270 11.94 1.27 -10.03
CA SER A 270 11.79 0.67 -11.36
C SER A 270 11.90 -0.85 -11.33
N ILE A 271 12.80 -1.41 -10.52
CA ILE A 271 12.92 -2.86 -10.29
C ILE A 271 11.63 -3.43 -9.67
N LEU A 272 11.06 -2.74 -8.66
CA LEU A 272 9.80 -3.13 -8.06
C LEU A 272 8.65 -3.16 -9.09
N LEU A 273 8.63 -2.19 -10.02
CA LEU A 273 7.64 -2.10 -11.09
C LEU A 273 7.87 -3.09 -12.24
N GLY A 274 9.07 -3.67 -12.36
CA GLY A 274 9.46 -4.48 -13.52
C GLY A 274 9.82 -3.64 -14.76
N GLU A 275 10.21 -2.37 -14.55
CA GLU A 275 10.50 -1.36 -15.58
C GLU A 275 12.01 -1.03 -15.68
N GLU A 276 12.87 -1.97 -15.34
CA GLU A 276 14.33 -1.77 -15.24
C GLU A 276 15.00 -1.36 -16.56
N LYS A 277 14.33 -1.64 -17.68
CA LYS A 277 14.86 -1.40 -19.04
C LYS A 277 14.35 -0.11 -19.68
N ASN A 278 13.51 0.64 -18.98
CA ASN A 278 12.86 1.86 -19.49
C ASN A 278 13.36 3.13 -18.78
#